data_24c1e76622ebd0225f5356c3ab3864e4
#
_entry.id   24c1e76622ebd0225f5356c3ab3864e4
#
_cell.length_a   1.000
_cell.length_b   1.000
_cell.length_c   1.000
_cell.angle_alpha   90.00
_cell.angle_beta   90.00
_cell.angle_gamma   90.00
#
_symmetry.space_group_name_H-M   'P 1'
#
loop_
_entity.id
_entity.type
_entity.pdbx_description
1 polymer ?
#
loop_
_entity_poly.entity_id
_entity_poly.type
_entity_poly.pdbx_seq_one_letter_code
_entity_poly.pdbx_strand_id
1 'polypeptide(L)'
;TPELVGGKRIFMSTTNGTRSLAAVRDVPLLVTACLPNRTAVARRLIERDCQRVWLVGSGWEGDYSLEDSLAAGAVASAAMELAVAPHRGVSCGNDEMLAALALWQQWRHDTETCLRAASHGQRLQGLGNHDADFACCAAVDSLTTVPLQAEPGVLRAS
;
A
#
# COMPACT_ATOMS: atom_id res chain seq x y z
N THR A 1 -5.87 3.05 -19.52
CA THR A 1 -7.03 3.79 -18.99
C THR A 1 -8.18 2.83 -18.71
N PRO A 2 -9.17 3.17 -17.86
CA PRO A 2 -10.32 2.32 -17.57
C PRO A 2 -11.05 1.83 -18.83
N GLU A 3 -11.14 2.67 -19.86
CA GLU A 3 -11.79 2.35 -21.14
C GLU A 3 -11.08 1.22 -21.89
N LEU A 4 -9.75 1.16 -21.76
CA LEU A 4 -8.94 0.13 -22.44
C LEU A 4 -9.02 -1.23 -21.73
N VAL A 5 -9.19 -1.24 -20.41
CA VAL A 5 -9.07 -2.46 -19.57
C VAL A 5 -10.38 -2.92 -18.97
N GLY A 6 -11.44 -2.12 -19.04
CA GLY A 6 -12.75 -2.43 -18.47
C GLY A 6 -13.27 -3.80 -18.95
N GLY A 7 -13.64 -4.65 -18.00
CA GLY A 7 -14.13 -6.00 -18.26
C GLY A 7 -13.08 -7.03 -18.73
N LYS A 8 -11.81 -6.64 -18.76
CA LYS A 8 -10.72 -7.51 -19.23
C LYS A 8 -9.90 -8.09 -18.08
N ARG A 9 -9.32 -9.27 -18.29
CA ARG A 9 -8.25 -9.79 -17.44
C ARG A 9 -6.94 -9.11 -17.85
N ILE A 10 -6.25 -8.51 -16.87
CA ILE A 10 -4.95 -7.86 -17.07
C ILE A 10 -3.88 -8.81 -16.56
N PHE A 11 -2.84 -9.05 -17.34
CA PHE A 11 -1.63 -9.74 -16.92
C PHE A 11 -0.56 -8.68 -16.67
N MET A 12 -0.03 -8.65 -15.45
CA MET A 12 0.96 -7.66 -15.03
C MET A 12 2.14 -8.36 -14.37
N SER A 13 3.33 -7.89 -14.68
CA SER A 13 4.57 -8.30 -14.02
C SER A 13 5.35 -7.06 -13.61
N THR A 14 5.92 -7.09 -12.43
CA THR A 14 6.80 -6.04 -11.90
C THR A 14 8.07 -6.66 -11.36
N THR A 15 9.15 -5.89 -11.26
CA THR A 15 10.44 -6.40 -10.77
C THR A 15 10.36 -6.88 -9.33
N ASN A 16 9.68 -6.14 -8.46
CA ASN A 16 9.66 -6.40 -7.01
C ASN A 16 8.28 -6.85 -6.51
N GLY A 17 7.20 -6.15 -6.86
CA GLY A 17 5.86 -6.41 -6.34
C GLY A 17 5.34 -7.83 -6.59
N THR A 18 5.55 -8.39 -7.78
CA THR A 18 5.11 -9.77 -8.09
C THR A 18 5.91 -10.82 -7.32
N ARG A 19 7.18 -10.55 -6.98
CA ARG A 19 7.99 -11.43 -6.12
C ARG A 19 7.47 -11.42 -4.68
N SER A 20 7.13 -10.24 -4.16
CA SER A 20 6.56 -10.09 -2.81
C SER A 20 5.21 -10.80 -2.70
N LEU A 21 4.32 -10.62 -3.69
CA LEU A 21 3.04 -11.34 -3.74
C LEU A 21 3.24 -12.86 -3.78
N ALA A 22 4.21 -13.35 -4.58
CA ALA A 22 4.52 -14.78 -4.66
C ALA A 22 5.04 -15.34 -3.32
N ALA A 23 5.82 -14.55 -2.57
CA ALA A 23 6.37 -14.95 -1.27
C ALA A 23 5.30 -15.11 -0.19
N VAL A 24 4.21 -14.35 -0.28
CA VAL A 24 3.13 -14.35 0.74
C VAL A 24 1.81 -14.95 0.22
N ARG A 25 1.81 -15.60 -0.94
CA ARG A 25 0.60 -16.09 -1.62
C ARG A 25 -0.25 -17.08 -0.82
N ASP A 26 0.36 -17.79 0.15
CA ASP A 26 -0.30 -18.87 0.90
C ASP A 26 -0.91 -18.39 2.23
N VAL A 27 -0.95 -17.06 2.47
CA VAL A 27 -1.61 -16.51 3.66
C VAL A 27 -3.14 -16.55 3.53
N PRO A 28 -3.88 -16.64 4.66
CA PRO A 28 -5.35 -16.72 4.64
C PRO A 28 -6.04 -15.53 3.98
N LEU A 29 -5.44 -14.34 4.05
CA LEU A 29 -5.95 -13.12 3.44
C LEU A 29 -4.77 -12.33 2.87
N LEU A 30 -4.76 -12.13 1.57
CA LEU A 30 -3.80 -11.29 0.86
C LEU A 30 -4.53 -10.16 0.16
N VAL A 31 -4.14 -8.93 0.45
CA VAL A 31 -4.63 -7.71 -0.19
C VAL A 31 -3.44 -6.87 -0.64
N THR A 32 -3.63 -6.03 -1.67
CA THR A 32 -2.66 -5.01 -2.02
C THR A 32 -3.15 -3.63 -1.61
N ALA A 33 -2.21 -2.83 -1.11
CA ALA A 33 -2.46 -1.50 -0.59
C ALA A 33 -1.55 -0.46 -1.25
N CYS A 34 -2.04 0.75 -1.33
CA CYS A 34 -1.30 1.94 -1.71
C CYS A 34 -1.92 3.16 -1.01
N LEU A 35 -1.30 4.33 -1.10
CA LEU A 35 -1.88 5.55 -0.52
C LEU A 35 -3.31 5.82 -1.01
N PRO A 36 -3.64 5.66 -2.32
CA PRO A 36 -4.99 5.86 -2.83
C PRO A 36 -6.08 5.00 -2.18
N ASN A 37 -5.79 3.79 -1.68
CA ASN A 37 -6.82 2.92 -1.09
C ASN A 37 -6.58 2.55 0.38
N ARG A 38 -5.70 3.27 1.10
CA ARG A 38 -5.27 2.92 2.46
C ARG A 38 -6.43 2.70 3.44
N THR A 39 -7.43 3.60 3.43
CA THR A 39 -8.58 3.52 4.34
C THR A 39 -9.52 2.37 3.98
N ALA A 40 -9.72 2.10 2.70
CA ALA A 40 -10.51 0.96 2.24
C ALA A 40 -9.87 -0.38 2.65
N VAL A 41 -8.55 -0.49 2.51
CA VAL A 41 -7.79 -1.66 2.98
C VAL A 41 -7.88 -1.81 4.49
N ALA A 42 -7.64 -0.74 5.25
CA ALA A 42 -7.73 -0.78 6.72
C ALA A 42 -9.13 -1.23 7.19
N ARG A 43 -10.19 -0.70 6.59
CA ARG A 43 -11.58 -1.11 6.85
C ARG A 43 -11.78 -2.59 6.58
N ARG A 44 -11.30 -3.09 5.44
CA ARG A 44 -11.40 -4.52 5.08
C ARG A 44 -10.72 -5.43 6.09
N LEU A 45 -9.54 -5.05 6.59
CA LEU A 45 -8.81 -5.81 7.62
C LEU A 45 -9.58 -5.86 8.95
N ILE A 46 -10.21 -4.77 9.35
CA ILE A 46 -11.04 -4.69 10.56
C ILE A 46 -12.33 -5.52 10.41
N GLU A 47 -13.03 -5.40 9.28
CA GLU A 47 -14.24 -6.17 8.98
C GLU A 47 -13.98 -7.68 8.97
N ARG A 48 -12.80 -8.10 8.55
CA ARG A 48 -12.35 -9.51 8.57
C ARG A 48 -11.81 -9.97 9.90
N ASP A 49 -11.83 -9.11 10.93
CA ASP A 49 -11.34 -9.41 12.29
C ASP A 49 -9.90 -9.94 12.32
N CYS A 50 -9.04 -9.37 11.48
CA CYS A 50 -7.64 -9.78 11.37
C CYS A 50 -6.90 -9.51 12.68
N GLN A 51 -6.48 -10.56 13.40
CA GLN A 51 -5.79 -10.46 14.69
C GLN A 51 -4.31 -10.10 14.53
N ARG A 52 -3.72 -10.44 13.38
CA ARG A 52 -2.33 -10.13 13.04
C ARG A 52 -2.25 -9.77 11.56
N VAL A 53 -1.67 -8.61 11.28
CA VAL A 53 -1.48 -8.09 9.93
C VAL A 53 0.00 -7.83 9.70
N TRP A 54 0.52 -8.33 8.58
CA TRP A 54 1.85 -8.02 8.09
C TRP A 54 1.72 -7.03 6.93
N LEU A 55 2.37 -5.89 7.05
CA LEU A 55 2.52 -4.92 5.98
C LEU A 55 3.89 -5.16 5.33
N VAL A 56 3.88 -5.68 4.10
CA VAL A 56 5.09 -6.12 3.40
C VAL A 56 5.41 -5.13 2.30
N GLY A 57 6.49 -4.38 2.46
CA GLY A 57 7.07 -3.57 1.40
C GLY A 57 7.78 -4.46 0.37
N SER A 58 7.70 -4.07 -0.90
CA SER A 58 8.37 -4.81 -1.98
C SER A 58 9.84 -4.45 -2.11
N GLY A 59 10.22 -3.27 -1.62
CA GLY A 59 11.57 -2.75 -1.73
C GLY A 59 11.98 -2.43 -3.16
N TRP A 60 13.21 -2.02 -3.32
CA TRP A 60 13.85 -1.82 -4.62
C TRP A 60 15.14 -2.66 -4.71
N GLU A 61 15.15 -3.66 -5.59
CA GLU A 61 16.31 -4.56 -5.81
C GLU A 61 16.86 -5.22 -4.52
N GLY A 62 16.00 -5.39 -3.51
CA GLY A 62 16.36 -5.96 -2.20
C GLY A 62 16.65 -4.93 -1.12
N ASP A 63 16.69 -3.65 -1.47
CA ASP A 63 16.93 -2.55 -0.55
C ASP A 63 15.62 -1.93 0.00
N TYR A 64 15.78 -1.03 0.97
CA TYR A 64 14.70 -0.28 1.57
C TYR A 64 14.02 0.65 0.56
N SER A 65 12.68 0.73 0.64
CA SER A 65 11.85 1.66 -0.14
C SER A 65 11.12 2.60 0.81
N LEU A 66 11.34 3.90 0.65
CA LEU A 66 10.71 4.94 1.46
C LEU A 66 9.20 5.00 1.20
N GLU A 67 8.81 4.90 -0.07
CA GLU A 67 7.42 4.93 -0.51
C GLU A 67 6.61 3.74 0.02
N ASP A 68 7.19 2.55 0.11
CA ASP A 68 6.56 1.37 0.69
C ASP A 68 6.33 1.56 2.19
N SER A 69 7.33 2.10 2.89
CA SER A 69 7.22 2.40 4.33
C SER A 69 6.20 3.50 4.61
N LEU A 70 6.13 4.54 3.75
CA LEU A 70 5.11 5.57 3.83
C LEU A 70 3.70 4.98 3.69
N ALA A 71 3.50 4.11 2.69
CA ALA A 71 2.22 3.45 2.45
C ALA A 71 1.85 2.50 3.60
N ALA A 72 2.82 1.75 4.15
CA ALA A 72 2.60 0.89 5.32
C ALA A 72 2.15 1.71 6.54
N GLY A 73 2.84 2.83 6.84
CA GLY A 73 2.46 3.75 7.90
C GLY A 73 1.07 4.35 7.71
N ALA A 74 0.73 4.69 6.46
CA ALA A 74 -0.59 5.21 6.11
C ALA A 74 -1.73 4.21 6.38
N VAL A 75 -1.55 2.94 5.99
CA VAL A 75 -2.53 1.87 6.25
C VAL A 75 -2.67 1.59 7.73
N ALA A 76 -1.56 1.51 8.47
CA ALA A 76 -1.59 1.30 9.92
C ALA A 76 -2.28 2.46 10.67
N SER A 77 -1.98 3.72 10.30
CA SER A 77 -2.67 4.90 10.84
C SER A 77 -4.19 4.83 10.60
N ALA A 78 -4.62 4.50 9.38
CA ALA A 78 -6.03 4.34 9.07
C ALA A 78 -6.69 3.21 9.88
N ALA A 79 -5.99 2.09 10.08
CA ALA A 79 -6.51 1.00 10.92
C ALA A 79 -6.66 1.42 12.38
N MET A 80 -5.71 2.17 12.94
CA MET A 80 -5.79 2.72 14.29
C MET A 80 -6.93 3.73 14.43
N GLU A 81 -7.11 4.62 13.45
CA GLU A 81 -8.19 5.61 13.41
C GLU A 81 -9.59 4.96 13.37
N LEU A 82 -9.72 3.85 12.63
CA LEU A 82 -10.99 3.12 12.50
C LEU A 82 -11.29 2.19 13.68
N ALA A 83 -10.28 1.72 14.40
CA ALA A 83 -10.40 0.76 15.51
C ALA A 83 -10.80 1.40 16.85
N VAL A 84 -11.47 2.55 16.85
CA VAL A 84 -11.83 3.35 18.05
C VAL A 84 -12.89 2.70 18.95
N ALA A 85 -13.39 1.52 18.66
CA ALA A 85 -14.35 0.82 19.52
C ALA A 85 -13.67 0.23 20.79
N PRO A 86 -14.36 0.19 21.94
CA PRO A 86 -13.75 0.00 23.26
C PRO A 86 -13.03 -1.35 23.52
N HIS A 87 -12.96 -2.23 22.52
CA HIS A 87 -12.33 -3.56 22.64
C HIS A 87 -11.45 -3.97 21.45
N ARG A 88 -11.14 -3.06 20.51
CA ARG A 88 -10.34 -3.35 19.31
C ARG A 88 -9.20 -2.34 19.14
N GLY A 89 -8.23 -2.34 20.05
CA GLY A 89 -7.02 -1.55 19.86
C GLY A 89 -6.12 -2.18 18.78
N VAL A 90 -5.72 -1.38 17.78
CA VAL A 90 -4.63 -1.75 16.86
C VAL A 90 -3.33 -1.21 17.46
N SER A 91 -2.31 -2.06 17.55
CA SER A 91 -0.99 -1.71 18.07
C SER A 91 0.12 -2.13 17.10
N CYS A 92 1.25 -1.43 17.16
CA CYS A 92 2.44 -1.82 16.42
C CYS A 92 3.07 -3.07 17.01
N GLY A 93 3.47 -4.00 16.16
CA GLY A 93 4.11 -5.23 16.56
C GLY A 93 5.64 -5.18 16.56
N ASN A 94 6.25 -4.14 15.97
CA ASN A 94 7.70 -3.99 15.83
C ASN A 94 8.10 -2.53 15.61
N ASP A 95 9.42 -2.27 15.68
CA ASP A 95 9.99 -0.93 15.55
C ASP A 95 9.87 -0.39 14.12
N GLU A 96 9.93 -1.24 13.10
CA GLU A 96 9.76 -0.84 11.69
C GLU A 96 8.37 -0.24 11.48
N MET A 97 7.34 -0.78 12.15
CA MET A 97 5.99 -0.22 12.05
C MET A 97 5.88 1.12 12.78
N LEU A 98 6.56 1.29 13.91
CA LEU A 98 6.65 2.59 14.59
C LEU A 98 7.35 3.63 13.72
N ALA A 99 8.44 3.25 13.07
CA ALA A 99 9.15 4.12 12.13
C ALA A 99 8.28 4.51 10.93
N ALA A 100 7.56 3.55 10.35
CA ALA A 100 6.64 3.80 9.24
C ALA A 100 5.49 4.74 9.64
N LEU A 101 4.94 4.60 10.84
CA LEU A 101 3.94 5.53 11.37
C LEU A 101 4.51 6.95 11.57
N ALA A 102 5.71 7.08 12.09
CA ALA A 102 6.37 8.38 12.24
C ALA A 102 6.60 9.03 10.88
N LEU A 103 7.03 8.25 9.88
CA LEU A 103 7.18 8.70 8.50
C LEU A 103 5.84 9.20 7.93
N TRP A 104 4.76 8.42 8.09
CA TRP A 104 3.43 8.83 7.69
C TRP A 104 2.98 10.12 8.38
N GLN A 105 3.13 10.25 9.69
CA GLN A 105 2.76 11.46 10.45
C GLN A 105 3.49 12.70 9.93
N GLN A 106 4.75 12.56 9.56
CA GLN A 106 5.55 13.65 9.00
C GLN A 106 5.03 14.10 7.62
N TRP A 107 4.65 13.15 6.75
CA TRP A 107 4.41 13.42 5.34
C TRP A 107 2.94 13.35 4.90
N ARG A 108 2.01 13.00 5.78
CA ARG A 108 0.59 12.81 5.44
C ARG A 108 -0.10 14.02 4.77
N HIS A 109 0.42 15.22 4.95
CA HIS A 109 -0.11 16.45 4.37
C HIS A 109 0.61 16.86 3.08
N ASP A 110 1.69 16.18 2.74
CA ASP A 110 2.48 16.44 1.54
C ASP A 110 3.15 15.14 1.04
N THR A 111 2.33 14.17 0.73
CA THR A 111 2.76 12.84 0.28
C THR A 111 3.52 12.89 -1.04
N GLU A 112 3.15 13.79 -1.95
CA GLU A 112 3.81 13.92 -3.25
C GLU A 112 5.26 14.34 -3.10
N THR A 113 5.57 15.32 -2.25
CA THR A 113 6.95 15.73 -1.96
C THR A 113 7.75 14.55 -1.38
N CYS A 114 7.17 13.76 -0.48
CA CYS A 114 7.83 12.56 0.04
C CYS A 114 8.15 11.55 -1.06
N LEU A 115 7.18 11.25 -1.95
CA LEU A 115 7.39 10.32 -3.07
C LEU A 115 8.48 10.82 -4.03
N ARG A 116 8.53 12.12 -4.31
CA ARG A 116 9.57 12.73 -5.14
C ARG A 116 10.94 12.69 -4.49
N ALA A 117 11.02 12.83 -3.16
CA ALA A 117 12.27 12.79 -2.39
C ALA A 117 12.83 11.36 -2.25
N ALA A 118 12.02 10.33 -2.37
CA ALA A 118 12.45 8.93 -2.35
C ALA A 118 13.44 8.64 -3.46
N SER A 119 14.38 7.73 -3.22
CA SER A 119 15.43 7.37 -4.21
C SER A 119 14.84 6.94 -5.55
N HIS A 120 13.76 6.15 -5.52
CA HIS A 120 13.05 5.75 -6.73
C HIS A 120 12.34 6.93 -7.40
N GLY A 121 11.75 7.84 -6.62
CA GLY A 121 11.15 9.07 -7.12
C GLY A 121 12.16 9.96 -7.84
N GLN A 122 13.34 10.16 -7.26
CA GLN A 122 14.43 10.91 -7.89
C GLN A 122 14.89 10.26 -9.21
N ARG A 123 14.99 8.92 -9.23
CA ARG A 123 15.30 8.17 -10.45
C ARG A 123 14.23 8.39 -11.53
N LEU A 124 12.95 8.33 -11.21
CA LEU A 124 11.86 8.56 -12.16
C LEU A 124 11.91 9.98 -12.74
N GLN A 125 12.15 10.98 -11.91
CA GLN A 125 12.33 12.36 -12.37
C GLN A 125 13.48 12.50 -13.37
N GLY A 126 14.55 11.74 -13.20
CA GLY A 126 15.68 11.69 -14.14
C GLY A 126 15.37 10.99 -15.47
N LEU A 127 14.32 10.19 -15.55
CA LEU A 127 13.93 9.45 -16.76
C LEU A 127 12.92 10.20 -17.66
N GLY A 128 12.26 11.24 -17.14
CA GLY A 128 11.31 12.01 -17.92
C GLY A 128 10.20 12.64 -17.06
N ASN A 129 9.10 13.04 -17.71
CA ASN A 129 7.96 13.63 -17.03
C ASN A 129 7.03 12.52 -16.48
N HIS A 130 7.04 12.37 -15.15
CA HIS A 130 6.18 11.46 -14.40
C HIS A 130 5.25 12.20 -13.42
N ASP A 131 4.97 13.50 -13.63
CA ASP A 131 4.18 14.32 -12.71
C ASP A 131 2.78 13.75 -12.49
N ALA A 132 2.14 13.23 -13.53
CA ALA A 132 0.84 12.59 -13.42
C ALA A 132 0.88 11.31 -12.58
N ASP A 133 1.97 10.55 -12.64
CA ASP A 133 2.17 9.34 -11.85
C ASP A 133 2.35 9.69 -10.37
N PHE A 134 3.16 10.71 -10.06
CA PHE A 134 3.34 11.21 -8.68
C PHE A 134 2.01 11.71 -8.10
N ALA A 135 1.27 12.52 -8.84
CA ALA A 135 -0.03 13.03 -8.40
C ALA A 135 -1.03 11.89 -8.15
N CYS A 136 -1.06 10.89 -9.05
CA CYS A 136 -1.92 9.71 -8.90
C CYS A 136 -1.53 8.88 -7.66
N CYS A 137 -0.25 8.59 -7.47
CA CYS A 137 0.23 7.79 -6.34
C CYS A 137 0.10 8.52 -5.00
N ALA A 138 0.18 9.85 -5.00
CA ALA A 138 0.03 10.69 -3.81
C ALA A 138 -1.43 10.96 -3.42
N ALA A 139 -2.40 10.64 -4.27
CA ALA A 139 -3.83 10.93 -4.05
C ALA A 139 -4.44 10.03 -2.97
N VAL A 140 -4.18 10.36 -1.71
CA VAL A 140 -4.62 9.60 -0.52
C VAL A 140 -6.14 9.41 -0.53
N ASP A 141 -6.58 8.15 -0.29
CA ASP A 141 -7.99 7.75 -0.19
C ASP A 141 -8.86 8.09 -1.42
N SER A 142 -8.25 8.22 -2.60
CA SER A 142 -8.95 8.47 -3.86
C SER A 142 -9.65 7.24 -4.44
N LEU A 143 -9.36 6.04 -3.92
CA LEU A 143 -9.93 4.77 -4.36
C LEU A 143 -10.55 4.00 -3.19
N THR A 144 -11.68 3.34 -3.47
CA THR A 144 -12.35 2.44 -2.52
C THR A 144 -12.11 0.96 -2.84
N THR A 145 -11.49 0.66 -3.98
CA THR A 145 -11.21 -0.69 -4.43
C THR A 145 -10.10 -1.32 -3.62
N VAL A 146 -10.34 -2.52 -3.11
CA VAL A 146 -9.34 -3.36 -2.44
C VAL A 146 -9.05 -4.58 -3.31
N PRO A 147 -7.89 -4.66 -3.97
CA PRO A 147 -7.51 -5.86 -4.70
C PRO A 147 -7.23 -7.00 -3.71
N LEU A 148 -8.04 -8.05 -3.79
CA LEU A 148 -8.00 -9.22 -2.93
C LEU A 148 -7.55 -10.45 -3.72
N GLN A 149 -6.66 -11.25 -3.17
CA GLN A 149 -6.31 -12.52 -3.78
C GLN A 149 -7.49 -13.49 -3.74
N ALA A 150 -8.01 -13.84 -4.92
CA ALA A 150 -9.07 -14.82 -5.09
C ALA A 150 -8.52 -16.25 -5.23
N GLU A 151 -7.37 -16.38 -5.86
CA GLU A 151 -6.58 -17.61 -6.01
C GLU A 151 -5.10 -17.21 -6.18
N PRO A 152 -4.12 -18.09 -5.93
CA PRO A 152 -2.71 -17.74 -6.03
C PRO A 152 -2.36 -17.05 -7.35
N GLY A 153 -1.81 -15.83 -7.25
CA GLY A 153 -1.43 -15.00 -8.39
C GLY A 153 -2.59 -14.27 -9.09
N VAL A 154 -3.83 -14.34 -8.58
CA VAL A 154 -4.98 -13.63 -9.15
C VAL A 154 -5.60 -12.70 -8.12
N LEU A 155 -5.56 -11.42 -8.40
CA LEU A 155 -6.22 -10.39 -7.60
C LEU A 155 -7.55 -9.99 -8.26
N ARG A 156 -8.59 -9.79 -7.45
CA ARG A 156 -9.89 -9.25 -7.89
C ARG A 156 -10.26 -8.05 -7.05
N ALA A 157 -10.95 -7.10 -7.66
CA ALA A 157 -11.56 -5.98 -6.95
C ALA A 157 -12.64 -6.50 -5.98
N SER A 158 -12.66 -5.96 -4.77
CA SER A 158 -13.67 -6.26 -3.75
C SER A 158 -14.12 -4.98 -3.07
#